data_4fa28ea6cf009b421fa2b911c542c6bf
#
_entry.id   4fa28ea6cf009b421fa2b911c542c6bf
#
_cell.length_a   1.000
_cell.length_b   1.000
_cell.length_c   1.000
_cell.angle_alpha   90.00
_cell.angle_beta   90.00
_cell.angle_gamma   90.00
#
_symmetry.space_group_name_H-M   'P 1'
#
loop_
_entity.id
_entity.type
_entity.pdbx_description
1 polymer ?
#
loop_
_entity_poly.entity_id
_entity_poly.type
_entity_poly.pdbx_seq_one_letter_code
_entity_poly.pdbx_strand_id
1 'polypeptide(L)'
;MSELPALGKPHKGSDFYIGLTFFICLLMLLAYGVVKLNVWLEDEQQAPVQDIIVSGDKRFIDVQQIQMLIKQSQPGSFFELDVNQTHQTIEALPWVYRASVRKRWPSGLEIFVVEQQPSAVWNGDMLLNKYGDAFDAQVNNADLEPKIMLPYLYGPGGSEQIALQGYRNMQSLLETTNLYIVEMFLSERFAWNVQLNNGIKLNLGRTEFIDRLQRFVDLLPLISQQKRQVDYVDLRYDTGLAVGWKSSVTAT
;
A
#
# COMPACT_ATOMS: atom_id res chain seq x y z
N MET A 1 10.77 7.97 -101.77
CA MET A 1 11.43 7.14 -100.79
C MET A 1 11.83 8.06 -99.65
N SER A 2 11.05 8.09 -98.61
CA SER A 2 11.28 8.89 -97.37
C SER A 2 11.91 7.99 -96.31
N GLU A 3 13.15 8.28 -95.97
CA GLU A 3 13.84 7.60 -94.88
C GLU A 3 13.22 8.03 -93.54
N LEU A 4 12.80 7.04 -92.74
CA LEU A 4 12.36 7.22 -91.36
C LEU A 4 13.61 7.44 -90.48
N PRO A 5 13.57 8.39 -89.50
CA PRO A 5 14.70 8.59 -88.61
C PRO A 5 14.76 7.39 -87.60
N ALA A 6 15.97 6.89 -87.40
CA ALA A 6 16.29 5.82 -86.51
C ALA A 6 15.99 6.23 -85.06
N LEU A 7 15.10 5.52 -84.41
CA LEU A 7 14.86 5.64 -82.98
C LEU A 7 16.16 5.28 -82.21
N GLY A 8 16.70 6.24 -81.47
CA GLY A 8 17.89 6.09 -80.67
C GLY A 8 17.65 4.96 -79.57
N LYS A 9 18.63 4.06 -79.45
CA LYS A 9 18.64 3.02 -78.50
C LYS A 9 18.54 3.61 -77.07
N PRO A 10 17.65 3.13 -76.19
CA PRO A 10 17.58 3.62 -74.83
C PRO A 10 18.89 3.27 -74.08
N HIS A 11 19.50 4.28 -73.45
CA HIS A 11 20.63 4.11 -72.52
C HIS A 11 20.14 3.45 -71.24
N LYS A 12 19.99 2.11 -71.25
CA LYS A 12 19.50 1.31 -70.14
C LYS A 12 20.35 1.35 -68.85
N GLY A 13 21.57 1.91 -68.91
CA GLY A 13 22.47 2.03 -67.76
C GLY A 13 22.29 3.32 -66.94
N SER A 14 22.09 4.42 -67.63
CA SER A 14 21.97 5.75 -67.00
C SER A 14 20.71 5.87 -66.13
N ASP A 15 19.57 5.40 -66.62
CA ASP A 15 18.28 5.51 -65.94
C ASP A 15 18.23 4.66 -64.67
N PHE A 16 18.92 3.52 -64.68
CA PHE A 16 19.07 2.66 -63.50
C PHE A 16 19.87 3.36 -62.39
N TYR A 17 21.01 3.97 -62.69
CA TYR A 17 21.83 4.67 -61.70
C TYR A 17 21.13 5.93 -61.17
N ILE A 18 20.37 6.65 -62.01
CA ILE A 18 19.55 7.80 -61.57
C ILE A 18 18.46 7.32 -60.61
N GLY A 19 17.76 6.23 -60.94
CA GLY A 19 16.74 5.64 -60.06
C GLY A 19 17.32 5.13 -58.72
N LEU A 20 18.50 4.48 -58.77
CA LEU A 20 19.20 4.01 -57.59
C LEU A 20 19.65 5.19 -56.68
N THR A 21 20.22 6.24 -57.28
CA THR A 21 20.63 7.44 -56.53
C THR A 21 19.43 8.12 -55.87
N PHE A 22 18.34 8.29 -56.62
CA PHE A 22 17.10 8.85 -56.08
C PHE A 22 16.56 8.00 -54.92
N PHE A 23 16.57 6.68 -55.04
CA PHE A 23 16.12 5.76 -53.98
C PHE A 23 16.99 5.87 -52.72
N ILE A 24 18.32 5.95 -52.90
CA ILE A 24 19.26 6.14 -51.77
C ILE A 24 19.03 7.51 -51.11
N CYS A 25 18.85 8.58 -51.90
CA CYS A 25 18.52 9.90 -51.34
C CYS A 25 17.20 9.88 -50.56
N LEU A 26 16.17 9.20 -51.07
CA LEU A 26 14.89 9.05 -50.39
C LEU A 26 15.04 8.30 -49.07
N LEU A 27 15.81 7.21 -49.02
CA LEU A 27 16.11 6.47 -47.80
C LEU A 27 16.86 7.31 -46.77
N MET A 28 17.87 8.10 -47.23
CA MET A 28 18.61 9.03 -46.36
C MET A 28 17.70 10.10 -45.77
N LEU A 29 16.81 10.67 -46.57
CA LEU A 29 15.85 11.68 -46.14
C LEU A 29 14.86 11.10 -45.12
N LEU A 30 14.40 9.88 -45.37
CA LEU A 30 13.51 9.17 -44.46
C LEU A 30 14.21 8.84 -43.12
N ALA A 31 15.45 8.33 -43.17
CA ALA A 31 16.28 8.10 -41.99
C ALA A 31 16.54 9.39 -41.20
N TYR A 32 16.86 10.49 -41.88
CA TYR A 32 17.01 11.79 -41.23
C TYR A 32 15.72 12.27 -40.57
N GLY A 33 14.56 12.09 -41.24
CA GLY A 33 13.25 12.42 -40.69
C GLY A 33 12.94 11.61 -39.41
N VAL A 34 13.23 10.32 -39.42
CA VAL A 34 13.04 9.45 -38.23
C VAL A 34 13.93 9.91 -37.05
N VAL A 35 15.22 10.21 -37.32
CA VAL A 35 16.13 10.70 -36.27
C VAL A 35 15.65 12.04 -35.70
N LYS A 36 15.24 12.97 -36.57
CA LYS A 36 14.71 14.27 -36.14
C LYS A 36 13.42 14.14 -35.33
N LEU A 37 12.54 13.23 -35.75
CA LEU A 37 11.29 12.94 -35.03
C LEU A 37 11.57 12.34 -33.62
N ASN A 38 12.50 11.38 -33.52
CA ASN A 38 12.89 10.83 -32.24
C ASN A 38 13.46 11.91 -31.31
N VAL A 39 14.41 12.71 -31.75
CA VAL A 39 14.97 13.82 -30.97
C VAL A 39 13.88 14.81 -30.52
N TRP A 40 12.89 15.09 -31.39
CA TRP A 40 11.75 15.95 -31.03
C TRP A 40 10.82 15.31 -29.99
N LEU A 41 10.57 14.00 -30.09
CA LEU A 41 9.73 13.26 -29.13
C LEU A 41 10.41 13.13 -27.76
N GLU A 42 11.75 13.07 -27.72
CA GLU A 42 12.54 12.99 -26.48
C GLU A 42 12.70 14.35 -25.77
N ASP A 43 12.45 15.46 -26.46
CA ASP A 43 12.63 16.80 -25.91
C ASP A 43 11.51 17.16 -24.92
N GLU A 44 11.87 17.30 -23.64
CA GLU A 44 10.96 17.71 -22.56
C GLU A 44 10.29 19.07 -22.84
N GLN A 45 10.98 19.99 -23.54
CA GLN A 45 10.42 21.31 -23.86
C GLN A 45 9.32 21.23 -24.94
N GLN A 46 9.36 20.23 -25.79
CA GLN A 46 8.41 20.04 -26.89
C GLN A 46 7.20 19.18 -26.49
N ALA A 47 7.41 18.22 -25.59
CA ALA A 47 6.39 17.29 -25.15
C ALA A 47 6.39 17.09 -23.62
N PRO A 48 6.18 18.16 -22.83
CA PRO A 48 6.17 18.05 -21.36
C PRO A 48 4.96 17.27 -20.87
N VAL A 49 5.08 16.64 -19.69
CA VAL A 49 3.91 16.17 -18.94
C VAL A 49 3.21 17.38 -18.32
N GLN A 50 2.05 17.76 -18.88
CA GLN A 50 1.32 18.97 -18.47
C GLN A 50 0.36 18.68 -17.30
N ASP A 51 -0.48 17.65 -17.44
CA ASP A 51 -1.53 17.35 -16.51
C ASP A 51 -1.25 16.04 -15.75
N ILE A 52 -1.06 16.13 -14.44
CA ILE A 52 -1.00 14.95 -13.56
C ILE A 52 -2.26 14.95 -12.71
N ILE A 53 -3.19 14.08 -13.05
CA ILE A 53 -4.47 13.93 -12.36
C ILE A 53 -4.34 12.76 -11.37
N VAL A 54 -4.41 13.05 -10.08
CA VAL A 54 -4.43 12.05 -9.02
C VAL A 54 -5.85 11.91 -8.50
N SER A 55 -6.39 10.69 -8.54
CA SER A 55 -7.73 10.32 -8.09
C SER A 55 -7.67 9.16 -7.09
N GLY A 56 -8.78 8.85 -6.42
CA GLY A 56 -8.86 7.85 -5.36
C GLY A 56 -8.86 8.47 -3.96
N ASP A 57 -8.56 7.65 -2.95
CA ASP A 57 -8.49 8.10 -1.55
C ASP A 57 -7.25 8.97 -1.35
N LYS A 58 -7.41 10.13 -0.68
CA LYS A 58 -6.34 11.14 -0.51
C LYS A 58 -6.41 11.79 0.87
N ARG A 59 -6.55 10.98 1.91
CA ARG A 59 -6.62 11.47 3.28
C ARG A 59 -5.23 11.70 3.87
N PHE A 60 -4.32 10.74 3.63
CA PHE A 60 -2.95 10.76 4.13
C PHE A 60 -1.92 10.97 3.01
N ILE A 61 -2.36 10.99 1.75
CA ILE A 61 -1.50 11.17 0.60
C ILE A 61 -1.52 12.63 0.16
N ASP A 62 -0.34 13.24 0.10
CA ASP A 62 -0.16 14.57 -0.49
C ASP A 62 0.01 14.46 -2.01
N VAL A 63 -0.99 14.99 -2.72
CA VAL A 63 -0.99 15.04 -4.20
C VAL A 63 0.21 15.83 -4.74
N GLN A 64 0.63 16.88 -4.06
CA GLN A 64 1.78 17.70 -4.48
C GLN A 64 3.07 16.89 -4.34
N GLN A 65 3.19 16.09 -3.29
CA GLN A 65 4.33 15.19 -3.10
C GLN A 65 4.43 14.18 -4.26
N ILE A 66 3.32 13.55 -4.66
CA ILE A 66 3.30 12.63 -5.81
C ILE A 66 3.75 13.34 -7.09
N GLN A 67 3.23 14.53 -7.36
CA GLN A 67 3.59 15.28 -8.56
C GLN A 67 5.07 15.66 -8.58
N MET A 68 5.61 16.10 -7.46
CA MET A 68 7.04 16.41 -7.32
C MET A 68 7.91 15.17 -7.52
N LEU A 69 7.51 14.05 -6.90
CA LEU A 69 8.23 12.79 -6.97
C LEU A 69 8.34 12.29 -8.42
N ILE A 70 7.25 12.36 -9.19
CA ILE A 70 7.22 11.96 -10.59
C ILE A 70 8.16 12.86 -11.42
N LYS A 71 8.09 14.17 -11.25
CA LYS A 71 8.97 15.11 -11.97
C LYS A 71 10.45 14.91 -11.65
N GLN A 72 10.77 14.48 -10.42
CA GLN A 72 12.14 14.21 -10.01
C GLN A 72 12.66 12.85 -10.49
N SER A 73 11.80 11.83 -10.46
CA SER A 73 12.19 10.47 -10.81
C SER A 73 12.27 10.23 -12.31
N GLN A 74 11.54 11.03 -13.10
CA GLN A 74 11.47 10.89 -14.55
C GLN A 74 11.50 12.28 -15.23
N PRO A 75 12.67 12.94 -15.22
CA PRO A 75 12.88 14.11 -16.05
C PRO A 75 12.90 13.65 -17.51
N GLY A 76 12.06 14.24 -18.36
CA GLY A 76 11.98 13.90 -19.77
C GLY A 76 10.62 14.18 -20.37
N SER A 77 10.43 13.76 -21.60
CA SER A 77 9.20 13.99 -22.34
C SER A 77 8.08 13.03 -21.90
N PHE A 78 6.83 13.38 -22.20
CA PHE A 78 5.68 12.51 -22.04
C PHE A 78 5.85 11.14 -22.72
N PHE A 79 6.59 11.10 -23.85
CA PHE A 79 6.79 9.87 -24.61
C PHE A 79 7.78 8.92 -23.93
N GLU A 80 8.84 9.48 -23.31
CA GLU A 80 9.86 8.71 -22.59
C GLU A 80 9.39 8.21 -21.22
N LEU A 81 8.38 8.86 -20.64
CA LEU A 81 7.88 8.50 -19.31
C LEU A 81 7.52 7.01 -19.23
N ASP A 82 8.20 6.29 -18.34
CA ASP A 82 7.93 4.88 -18.04
C ASP A 82 6.83 4.75 -16.97
N VAL A 83 5.67 4.26 -17.41
CA VAL A 83 4.50 4.05 -16.56
C VAL A 83 4.78 3.02 -15.44
N ASN A 84 5.58 1.98 -15.72
CA ASN A 84 5.89 0.95 -14.74
C ASN A 84 6.83 1.49 -13.65
N GLN A 85 7.83 2.26 -14.03
CA GLN A 85 8.70 2.92 -13.06
C GLN A 85 7.93 3.93 -12.22
N THR A 86 7.05 4.73 -12.83
CA THR A 86 6.17 5.66 -12.11
C THR A 86 5.28 4.92 -11.12
N HIS A 87 4.69 3.81 -11.54
CA HIS A 87 3.85 2.96 -10.70
C HIS A 87 4.63 2.45 -9.47
N GLN A 88 5.82 1.89 -9.66
CA GLN A 88 6.68 1.41 -8.56
C GLN A 88 7.08 2.55 -7.62
N THR A 89 7.39 3.72 -8.15
CA THR A 89 7.76 4.91 -7.35
C THR A 89 6.59 5.36 -6.47
N ILE A 90 5.37 5.33 -6.98
CA ILE A 90 4.17 5.71 -6.21
C ILE A 90 3.82 4.64 -5.17
N GLU A 91 3.89 3.35 -5.51
CA GLU A 91 3.62 2.27 -4.56
C GLU A 91 4.68 2.14 -3.44
N ALA A 92 5.87 2.73 -3.64
CA ALA A 92 6.88 2.83 -2.58
C ALA A 92 6.53 3.87 -1.50
N LEU A 93 5.52 4.72 -1.71
CA LEU A 93 5.07 5.67 -0.68
C LEU A 93 4.36 4.92 0.46
N PRO A 94 4.67 5.23 1.73
CA PRO A 94 4.16 4.48 2.90
C PRO A 94 2.63 4.36 2.95
N TRP A 95 1.92 5.44 2.59
CA TRP A 95 0.46 5.49 2.64
C TRP A 95 -0.24 4.92 1.41
N VAL A 96 0.48 4.51 0.39
CA VAL A 96 -0.09 3.90 -0.82
C VAL A 96 -0.18 2.40 -0.64
N TYR A 97 -1.39 1.86 -0.66
CA TYR A 97 -1.63 0.42 -0.68
C TYR A 97 -1.48 -0.13 -2.09
N ARG A 98 -2.09 0.55 -3.07
CA ARG A 98 -1.97 0.24 -4.49
C ARG A 98 -2.09 1.50 -5.33
N ALA A 99 -1.43 1.50 -6.49
CA ALA A 99 -1.58 2.53 -7.47
C ALA A 99 -1.93 1.94 -8.85
N SER A 100 -2.52 2.75 -9.71
CA SER A 100 -2.66 2.48 -11.13
C SER A 100 -2.25 3.74 -11.88
N VAL A 101 -1.35 3.60 -12.82
CA VAL A 101 -0.81 4.72 -13.59
C VAL A 101 -1.08 4.48 -15.08
N ARG A 102 -1.60 5.48 -15.77
CA ARG A 102 -1.82 5.41 -17.21
C ARG A 102 -1.55 6.74 -17.90
N LYS A 103 -0.99 6.67 -19.09
CA LYS A 103 -0.84 7.84 -19.95
C LYS A 103 -2.20 8.29 -20.46
N ARG A 104 -2.48 9.58 -20.34
CA ARG A 104 -3.65 10.24 -20.92
C ARG A 104 -3.20 11.15 -22.05
N TRP A 105 -3.48 10.76 -23.27
CA TRP A 105 -3.11 11.55 -24.45
C TRP A 105 -3.78 12.93 -24.46
N PRO A 106 -3.09 13.98 -24.97
CA PRO A 106 -1.77 13.93 -25.60
C PRO A 106 -0.58 14.09 -24.63
N SER A 107 -0.71 14.64 -23.42
CA SER A 107 0.38 15.04 -22.53
C SER A 107 0.08 14.86 -21.05
N GLY A 108 -0.92 14.04 -20.70
CA GLY A 108 -1.40 13.85 -19.34
C GLY A 108 -1.00 12.49 -18.74
N LEU A 109 -0.97 12.46 -17.41
CA LEU A 109 -0.83 11.25 -16.60
C LEU A 109 -2.03 11.13 -15.67
N GLU A 110 -2.68 9.99 -15.67
CA GLU A 110 -3.77 9.69 -14.76
C GLU A 110 -3.32 8.62 -13.78
N ILE A 111 -3.43 8.94 -12.50
CA ILE A 111 -2.98 8.12 -11.39
C ILE A 111 -4.19 7.87 -10.50
N PHE A 112 -4.49 6.61 -10.25
CA PHE A 112 -5.48 6.22 -9.28
C PHE A 112 -4.75 5.58 -8.09
N VAL A 113 -5.00 6.08 -6.88
CA VAL A 113 -4.37 5.58 -5.64
C VAL A 113 -5.42 5.03 -4.68
N VAL A 114 -5.05 3.94 -4.03
CA VAL A 114 -5.78 3.36 -2.91
C VAL A 114 -4.89 3.48 -1.68
N GLU A 115 -5.39 4.15 -0.65
CA GLU A 115 -4.64 4.34 0.58
C GLU A 115 -4.60 3.11 1.48
N GLN A 116 -3.54 3.01 2.27
CA GLN A 116 -3.47 2.12 3.42
C GLN A 116 -4.57 2.47 4.43
N GLN A 117 -5.26 1.46 4.93
CA GLN A 117 -6.25 1.63 6.00
C GLN A 117 -5.70 0.99 7.28
N PRO A 118 -5.17 1.79 8.21
CA PRO A 118 -4.59 1.27 9.45
C PRO A 118 -5.65 0.61 10.32
N SER A 119 -5.32 -0.56 10.86
CA SER A 119 -6.19 -1.36 11.73
C SER A 119 -5.57 -1.62 13.09
N ALA A 120 -4.25 -1.55 13.21
CA ALA A 120 -3.53 -1.74 14.47
C ALA A 120 -2.12 -1.12 14.38
N VAL A 121 -1.50 -0.87 15.52
CA VAL A 121 -0.06 -0.61 15.64
C VAL A 121 0.64 -1.95 15.84
N TRP A 122 1.70 -2.21 15.10
CA TRP A 122 2.47 -3.44 15.15
C TRP A 122 3.86 -3.23 15.76
N ASN A 123 4.18 -3.98 16.81
CA ASN A 123 5.46 -3.95 17.54
C ASN A 123 5.89 -2.54 18.00
N GLY A 124 4.97 -1.56 17.98
CA GLY A 124 5.17 -0.21 18.46
C GLY A 124 5.69 0.80 17.44
N ASP A 125 6.17 0.36 16.28
CA ASP A 125 6.82 1.19 15.26
C ASP A 125 6.18 1.11 13.87
N MET A 126 5.45 0.07 13.55
CA MET A 126 4.78 -0.12 12.27
C MET A 126 3.26 -0.07 12.41
N LEU A 127 2.56 0.05 11.30
CA LEU A 127 1.11 -0.11 11.24
C LEU A 127 0.74 -1.39 10.51
N LEU A 128 -0.36 -2.02 10.90
CA LEU A 128 -1.01 -3.08 10.12
C LEU A 128 -2.19 -2.49 9.36
N ASN A 129 -2.26 -2.78 8.07
CA ASN A 129 -3.44 -2.46 7.29
C ASN A 129 -4.58 -3.47 7.57
N LYS A 130 -5.74 -3.23 6.96
CA LYS A 130 -6.90 -4.13 7.10
C LYS A 130 -6.68 -5.56 6.61
N TYR A 131 -5.62 -5.82 5.88
CA TYR A 131 -5.27 -7.15 5.37
C TYR A 131 -4.22 -7.87 6.23
N GLY A 132 -3.63 -7.13 7.18
CA GLY A 132 -2.55 -7.63 8.04
C GLY A 132 -1.16 -7.46 7.43
N ASP A 133 -1.03 -6.60 6.41
CA ASP A 133 0.28 -6.27 5.88
C ASP A 133 0.86 -5.12 6.71
N ALA A 134 2.12 -5.26 7.12
CA ALA A 134 2.82 -4.23 7.87
C ALA A 134 3.37 -3.15 6.92
N PHE A 135 3.23 -1.88 7.31
CA PHE A 135 3.77 -0.74 6.58
C PHE A 135 4.33 0.32 7.54
N ASP A 136 5.37 0.99 7.08
CA ASP A 136 6.07 2.01 7.88
C ASP A 136 5.45 3.39 7.62
N ALA A 137 4.49 3.76 8.44
CA ALA A 137 3.92 5.10 8.44
C ALA A 137 3.56 5.52 9.87
N GLN A 138 3.74 6.80 10.17
CA GLN A 138 3.32 7.36 11.44
C GLN A 138 1.92 7.94 11.29
N VAL A 139 1.05 7.61 12.24
CA VAL A 139 -0.26 8.22 12.35
C VAL A 139 -0.50 8.65 13.78
N ASN A 140 -0.96 9.87 13.96
CA ASN A 140 -1.53 10.27 15.24
C ASN A 140 -2.95 9.71 15.32
N ASN A 141 -3.30 9.06 16.43
CA ASN A 141 -4.67 8.56 16.64
C ASN A 141 -5.73 9.68 16.52
N ALA A 142 -5.32 10.94 16.65
CA ALA A 142 -6.18 12.11 16.45
C ALA A 142 -6.58 12.33 14.97
N ASP A 143 -5.79 11.83 14.03
CA ASP A 143 -6.01 12.00 12.59
C ASP A 143 -6.92 10.88 12.00
N LEU A 144 -7.24 9.87 12.83
CA LEU A 144 -8.14 8.79 12.44
C LEU A 144 -9.59 9.20 12.68
N GLU A 145 -10.42 9.11 11.65
CA GLU A 145 -11.87 9.26 11.77
C GLU A 145 -12.61 7.98 11.36
N PRO A 146 -13.58 7.54 12.13
CA PRO A 146 -13.96 8.04 13.47
C PRO A 146 -12.79 7.93 14.44
N LYS A 147 -12.77 8.72 15.52
CA LYS A 147 -11.70 8.83 16.52
C LYS A 147 -11.52 7.48 17.27
N ILE A 148 -10.97 6.49 16.56
CA ILE A 148 -10.74 5.13 17.02
C ILE A 148 -9.28 5.06 17.44
N MET A 149 -9.03 4.74 18.70
CA MET A 149 -7.69 4.34 19.13
C MET A 149 -7.34 2.99 18.52
N LEU A 150 -6.27 2.96 17.74
CA LEU A 150 -5.75 1.69 17.21
C LEU A 150 -5.23 0.82 18.36
N PRO A 151 -5.54 -0.49 18.38
CA PRO A 151 -4.94 -1.42 19.32
C PRO A 151 -3.44 -1.60 19.04
N TYR A 152 -2.68 -1.89 20.08
CA TYR A 152 -1.28 -2.26 19.95
C TYR A 152 -1.18 -3.79 19.90
N LEU A 153 -0.65 -4.32 18.81
CA LEU A 153 -0.44 -5.74 18.59
C LEU A 153 1.06 -6.03 18.55
N TYR A 154 1.49 -7.02 19.29
CA TYR A 154 2.87 -7.45 19.38
C TYR A 154 3.00 -8.92 19.02
N GLY A 155 4.03 -9.29 18.28
CA GLY A 155 4.27 -10.66 17.90
C GLY A 155 5.57 -10.88 17.15
N PRO A 156 5.93 -12.14 16.90
CA PRO A 156 7.09 -12.47 16.08
C PRO A 156 6.86 -12.06 14.63
N GLY A 157 7.94 -11.70 13.93
CA GLY A 157 7.87 -11.35 12.50
C GLY A 157 7.26 -12.48 11.68
N GLY A 158 6.40 -12.13 10.72
CA GLY A 158 5.64 -13.08 9.92
C GLY A 158 4.33 -13.56 10.56
N SER A 159 3.98 -13.07 11.75
CA SER A 159 2.70 -13.39 12.42
C SER A 159 1.65 -12.27 12.34
N GLU A 160 1.88 -11.23 11.55
CA GLU A 160 1.07 -10.02 11.44
C GLU A 160 -0.40 -10.35 11.15
N GLN A 161 -0.64 -11.17 10.13
CA GLN A 161 -1.99 -11.59 9.73
C GLN A 161 -2.67 -12.44 10.78
N ILE A 162 -1.91 -13.34 11.44
CA ILE A 162 -2.42 -14.19 12.52
C ILE A 162 -2.82 -13.32 13.72
N ALA A 163 -1.97 -12.36 14.10
CA ALA A 163 -2.23 -11.45 15.19
C ALA A 163 -3.48 -10.59 14.92
N LEU A 164 -3.58 -9.99 13.73
CA LEU A 164 -4.75 -9.18 13.38
C LEU A 164 -6.03 -10.00 13.32
N GLN A 165 -5.98 -11.22 12.78
CA GLN A 165 -7.15 -12.09 12.74
C GLN A 165 -7.56 -12.54 14.15
N GLY A 166 -6.59 -12.90 14.99
CA GLY A 166 -6.84 -13.23 16.40
C GLY A 166 -7.47 -12.08 17.18
N TYR A 167 -6.93 -10.87 16.99
CA TYR A 167 -7.52 -9.65 17.54
C TYR A 167 -8.98 -9.46 17.13
N ARG A 168 -9.28 -9.55 15.84
CA ARG A 168 -10.65 -9.37 15.33
C ARG A 168 -11.62 -10.39 15.91
N ASN A 169 -11.21 -11.64 15.95
CA ASN A 169 -12.06 -12.73 16.51
C ASN A 169 -12.33 -12.50 18.00
N MET A 170 -11.32 -12.09 18.76
CA MET A 170 -11.49 -11.78 20.18
C MET A 170 -12.31 -10.51 20.41
N GLN A 171 -12.06 -9.46 19.63
CA GLN A 171 -12.78 -8.20 19.76
C GLN A 171 -14.27 -8.35 19.45
N SER A 172 -14.63 -9.17 18.46
CA SER A 172 -16.02 -9.43 18.11
C SER A 172 -16.80 -10.13 19.24
N LEU A 173 -16.15 -10.98 20.04
CA LEU A 173 -16.75 -11.55 21.24
C LEU A 173 -16.98 -10.51 22.34
N LEU A 174 -16.10 -9.52 22.42
CA LEU A 174 -16.20 -8.46 23.43
C LEU A 174 -17.22 -7.38 23.06
N GLU A 175 -17.73 -7.32 21.82
CA GLU A 175 -18.72 -6.34 21.36
C GLU A 175 -20.01 -6.33 22.21
N THR A 176 -20.39 -7.48 22.80
CA THR A 176 -21.54 -7.59 23.69
C THR A 176 -21.30 -6.99 25.08
N THR A 177 -20.07 -6.61 25.35
CA THR A 177 -19.63 -5.99 26.60
C THR A 177 -19.17 -4.56 26.33
N ASN A 178 -18.90 -3.79 27.37
CA ASN A 178 -18.27 -2.47 27.23
C ASN A 178 -16.73 -2.57 27.24
N LEU A 179 -16.18 -3.75 26.95
CA LEU A 179 -14.76 -4.03 26.96
C LEU A 179 -14.21 -4.09 25.53
N TYR A 180 -13.01 -3.57 25.36
CA TYR A 180 -12.25 -3.68 24.11
C TYR A 180 -10.78 -3.88 24.39
N ILE A 181 -10.10 -4.50 23.43
CA ILE A 181 -8.68 -4.80 23.53
C ILE A 181 -7.89 -3.54 23.19
N VAL A 182 -7.02 -3.12 24.11
CA VAL A 182 -6.08 -2.00 23.87
C VAL A 182 -4.71 -2.51 23.49
N GLU A 183 -4.32 -3.68 23.99
CA GLU A 183 -3.01 -4.26 23.75
C GLU A 183 -3.10 -5.79 23.70
N MET A 184 -2.36 -6.40 22.79
CA MET A 184 -2.33 -7.84 22.62
C MET A 184 -0.92 -8.31 22.27
N PHE A 185 -0.49 -9.37 22.95
CA PHE A 185 0.80 -10.03 22.74
C PHE A 185 0.60 -11.45 22.22
N LEU A 186 1.21 -11.74 21.09
CA LEU A 186 1.37 -13.09 20.57
C LEU A 186 2.81 -13.52 20.79
N SER A 187 3.03 -14.49 21.69
CA SER A 187 4.38 -14.99 21.94
C SER A 187 4.92 -15.81 20.77
N GLU A 188 6.24 -16.07 20.75
CA GLU A 188 6.87 -16.98 19.77
C GLU A 188 6.28 -18.40 19.76
N ARG A 189 5.67 -18.81 20.88
CA ARG A 189 4.96 -20.09 21.01
C ARG A 189 3.48 -19.98 20.67
N PHE A 190 3.05 -18.86 20.10
CA PHE A 190 1.66 -18.56 19.75
C PHE A 190 0.70 -18.59 20.96
N ALA A 191 1.17 -18.18 22.13
CA ALA A 191 0.32 -17.96 23.29
C ALA A 191 -0.15 -16.50 23.30
N TRP A 192 -1.46 -16.32 23.57
CA TRP A 192 -2.16 -15.04 23.54
C TRP A 192 -2.24 -14.44 24.95
N ASN A 193 -1.85 -13.18 25.06
CA ASN A 193 -2.05 -12.34 26.23
C ASN A 193 -2.71 -11.04 25.76
N VAL A 194 -3.73 -10.59 26.47
CA VAL A 194 -4.55 -9.45 26.07
C VAL A 194 -4.71 -8.50 27.26
N GLN A 195 -4.63 -7.20 26.97
CA GLN A 195 -5.00 -6.16 27.93
C GLN A 195 -6.25 -5.44 27.47
N LEU A 196 -7.23 -5.34 28.35
CA LEU A 196 -8.50 -4.67 28.11
C LEU A 196 -8.45 -3.19 28.50
N ASN A 197 -9.39 -2.41 28.00
CA ASN A 197 -9.52 -0.96 28.27
C ASN A 197 -9.69 -0.61 29.75
N ASN A 198 -10.18 -1.53 30.58
CA ASN A 198 -10.30 -1.36 32.03
C ASN A 198 -9.02 -1.78 32.80
N GLY A 199 -7.95 -2.15 32.06
CA GLY A 199 -6.66 -2.54 32.61
C GLY A 199 -6.54 -4.01 33.01
N ILE A 200 -7.58 -4.82 32.86
CA ILE A 200 -7.52 -6.26 33.14
C ILE A 200 -6.66 -6.96 32.09
N LYS A 201 -5.71 -7.79 32.54
CA LYS A 201 -4.88 -8.62 31.68
C LYS A 201 -5.45 -10.04 31.62
N LEU A 202 -5.60 -10.58 30.42
CA LEU A 202 -6.10 -11.93 30.18
C LEU A 202 -4.98 -12.82 29.65
N ASN A 203 -4.70 -13.93 30.31
CA ASN A 203 -3.77 -14.97 29.88
C ASN A 203 -4.59 -16.09 29.24
N LEU A 204 -4.68 -16.11 27.93
CA LEU A 204 -5.51 -17.06 27.16
C LEU A 204 -4.75 -18.34 26.80
N GLY A 205 -3.41 -18.28 26.71
CA GLY A 205 -2.61 -19.42 26.27
C GLY A 205 -2.66 -19.64 24.76
N ARG A 206 -2.27 -20.83 24.31
CA ARG A 206 -2.06 -21.14 22.90
C ARG A 206 -3.31 -21.70 22.20
N THR A 207 -3.99 -22.59 22.84
CA THR A 207 -5.12 -23.35 22.27
C THR A 207 -6.44 -22.86 22.82
N GLU A 208 -7.53 -23.02 22.06
CA GLU A 208 -8.91 -22.72 22.51
C GLU A 208 -9.09 -21.31 23.08
N PHE A 209 -8.29 -20.37 22.62
CA PHE A 209 -8.26 -19.01 23.19
C PHE A 209 -9.60 -18.28 23.02
N ILE A 210 -10.37 -18.60 22.00
CA ILE A 210 -11.73 -18.07 21.76
C ILE A 210 -12.70 -18.60 22.82
N ASP A 211 -12.71 -19.91 23.03
CA ASP A 211 -13.61 -20.54 24.04
C ASP A 211 -13.26 -20.09 25.47
N ARG A 212 -11.97 -19.89 25.71
CA ARG A 212 -11.48 -19.33 26.99
C ARG A 212 -11.90 -17.89 27.20
N LEU A 213 -11.86 -17.07 26.15
CA LEU A 213 -12.35 -15.69 26.18
C LEU A 213 -13.88 -15.68 26.40
N GLN A 214 -14.62 -16.56 25.72
CA GLN A 214 -16.06 -16.69 25.93
C GLN A 214 -16.37 -17.02 27.38
N ARG A 215 -15.65 -17.94 28.00
CA ARG A 215 -15.77 -18.26 29.42
C ARG A 215 -15.54 -17.06 30.35
N PHE A 216 -14.56 -16.21 30.01
CA PHE A 216 -14.34 -14.95 30.72
C PHE A 216 -15.55 -14.04 30.60
N VAL A 217 -16.11 -13.86 29.40
CA VAL A 217 -17.31 -13.03 29.17
C VAL A 217 -18.50 -13.55 29.97
N ASP A 218 -18.72 -14.87 29.98
CA ASP A 218 -19.84 -15.50 30.72
C ASP A 218 -19.71 -15.30 32.24
N LEU A 219 -18.48 -15.31 32.75
CA LEU A 219 -18.21 -15.14 34.17
C LEU A 219 -17.99 -13.70 34.61
N LEU A 220 -17.90 -12.77 33.67
CA LEU A 220 -17.66 -11.34 33.93
C LEU A 220 -18.68 -10.74 34.94
N PRO A 221 -19.99 -11.02 34.87
CA PRO A 221 -20.94 -10.50 35.85
C PRO A 221 -20.64 -10.94 37.28
N LEU A 222 -20.19 -12.19 37.48
CA LEU A 222 -19.83 -12.72 38.80
C LEU A 222 -18.53 -12.11 39.33
N ILE A 223 -17.54 -11.91 38.44
CA ILE A 223 -16.27 -11.27 38.76
C ILE A 223 -16.50 -9.79 39.16
N SER A 224 -17.39 -9.10 38.46
CA SER A 224 -17.70 -7.69 38.69
C SER A 224 -18.47 -7.43 39.99
N GLN A 225 -19.16 -8.43 40.55
CA GLN A 225 -19.84 -8.34 41.84
C GLN A 225 -18.87 -8.26 43.03
N GLN A 226 -17.62 -8.67 42.81
CA GLN A 226 -16.60 -8.60 43.89
C GLN A 226 -16.17 -7.14 44.08
N LYS A 227 -16.07 -6.73 45.38
CA LYS A 227 -15.65 -5.35 45.76
C LYS A 227 -14.13 -5.10 45.56
N ARG A 228 -13.43 -5.97 44.87
CA ARG A 228 -11.98 -5.93 44.64
C ARG A 228 -11.70 -5.63 43.18
N GLN A 229 -10.67 -4.86 42.89
CA GLN A 229 -10.24 -4.61 41.50
C GLN A 229 -9.45 -5.82 40.97
N VAL A 230 -9.84 -6.29 39.80
CA VAL A 230 -9.13 -7.34 39.07
C VAL A 230 -7.85 -6.76 38.46
N ASP A 231 -6.76 -7.47 38.62
CA ASP A 231 -5.49 -7.17 37.93
C ASP A 231 -5.32 -8.03 36.69
N TYR A 232 -5.45 -9.35 36.85
CA TYR A 232 -5.39 -10.27 35.72
C TYR A 232 -6.34 -11.45 35.90
N VAL A 233 -6.65 -12.14 34.80
CA VAL A 233 -7.39 -13.39 34.76
C VAL A 233 -6.59 -14.41 33.96
N ASP A 234 -6.28 -15.53 34.59
CA ASP A 234 -5.63 -16.66 33.93
C ASP A 234 -6.68 -17.68 33.48
N LEU A 235 -6.80 -17.83 32.17
CA LEU A 235 -7.79 -18.66 31.47
C LEU A 235 -7.19 -19.94 30.89
N ARG A 236 -5.93 -20.24 31.18
CA ARG A 236 -5.24 -21.43 30.66
C ARG A 236 -5.75 -22.75 31.21
N TYR A 237 -6.56 -22.71 32.25
CA TYR A 237 -7.18 -23.89 32.85
C TYR A 237 -8.34 -24.41 31.98
N ASP A 238 -8.51 -25.74 31.95
CA ASP A 238 -9.50 -26.38 31.07
C ASP A 238 -10.95 -26.10 31.52
N THR A 239 -11.22 -26.08 32.85
CA THR A 239 -12.57 -26.03 33.40
C THR A 239 -12.88 -24.77 34.23
N GLY A 240 -11.94 -23.81 34.33
CA GLY A 240 -12.12 -22.66 35.21
C GLY A 240 -11.25 -21.48 34.79
N LEU A 241 -11.13 -20.54 35.72
CA LEU A 241 -10.20 -19.41 35.61
C LEU A 241 -9.66 -19.05 37.00
N ALA A 242 -8.49 -18.41 37.04
CA ALA A 242 -7.95 -17.84 38.27
C ALA A 242 -7.95 -16.33 38.17
N VAL A 243 -8.41 -15.63 39.19
CA VAL A 243 -8.46 -14.17 39.24
C VAL A 243 -7.40 -13.64 40.18
N GLY A 244 -6.48 -12.85 39.64
CA GLY A 244 -5.55 -12.05 40.42
C GLY A 244 -6.15 -10.66 40.72
N TRP A 245 -6.06 -10.28 41.99
CA TRP A 245 -6.62 -9.00 42.46
C TRP A 245 -5.51 -7.99 42.69
N LYS A 246 -5.78 -6.70 42.37
CA LYS A 246 -4.85 -5.61 42.70
C LYS A 246 -4.63 -5.56 44.21
N SER A 247 -3.38 -5.45 44.63
CA SER A 247 -3.03 -5.21 46.02
C SER A 247 -3.61 -3.86 46.46
N SER A 248 -4.37 -3.83 47.55
CA SER A 248 -4.69 -2.56 48.20
C SER A 248 -3.40 -1.95 48.73
N VAL A 249 -2.89 -0.91 48.05
CA VAL A 249 -1.81 -0.08 48.61
C VAL A 249 -2.45 0.61 49.82
N THR A 250 -2.20 0.10 51.02
CA THR A 250 -2.48 0.82 52.24
C THR A 250 -1.49 1.97 52.26
N ALA A 251 -1.97 3.19 51.93
CA ALA A 251 -1.20 4.42 52.17
C ALA A 251 -0.96 4.50 53.68
N THR A 252 0.31 4.36 54.06
CA THR A 252 0.80 4.62 55.41
C THR A 252 1.22 6.07 55.50
#